data_0a4227c7421343a1c40d5c38ce29ca3c
#
_entry.id   0a4227c7421343a1c40d5c38ce29ca3c
#
_cell.length_a   1.000
_cell.length_b   1.000
_cell.length_c   1.000
_cell.angle_alpha   90.00
_cell.angle_beta   90.00
_cell.angle_gamma   90.00
#
_symmetry.space_group_name_H-M   'P 1'
#
loop_
_entity.id
_entity.type
_entity.pdbx_description
1 polymer ?
#
loop_
_entity_poly.entity_id
_entity_poly.type
_entity_poly.pdbx_seq_one_letter_code
_entity_poly.pdbx_strand_id
1 'polypeptide(L)'
;MTRKNIHEVAKMAGVSIATVSRAFNNSKLIKGDTKSRILQIAEELDYKPSPLARGLSTKMTDTIGVIIPDISGEFFTDIIHGIDEEAYRWNKFIIVASSHSQRNGVETLIDFMSSGRVDGVIMMAPQIHKEVPEIIAKSKRPVVLINSLNEIDEAVSISIDNYQGTVANIEHLMEHGFKKIAIIKGPKDNCDAEERYLGYRDTFEKHGIELNPNWVVDGDFTVRAGYYGFMRLMTLAEKPEAIFAANDMMALGVYEGAKVLKVRIPEDIAVTGFDDIYLSRLLTPRLTTVHAPIEELGSKAVRYLLKLIEGEVNPLDAYHEKLSTGLIIGGSCGCTTASPSPLF
;
A
#
# COMPACT_ATOMS: atom_id res chain seq x y z
N MET A 1 -2.24 43.56 4.27
CA MET A 1 -1.78 43.77 2.89
C MET A 1 -2.73 43.07 1.96
N THR A 2 -3.36 43.75 1.03
CA THR A 2 -4.30 43.17 0.05
C THR A 2 -3.52 42.29 -0.92
N ARG A 3 -3.84 40.99 -0.97
CA ARG A 3 -3.15 40.05 -1.86
C ARG A 3 -3.36 40.50 -3.31
N LYS A 4 -2.26 40.81 -4.00
CA LYS A 4 -2.29 41.19 -5.41
C LYS A 4 -2.97 40.09 -6.24
N ASN A 5 -3.72 40.47 -7.25
CA ASN A 5 -4.55 39.52 -8.04
C ASN A 5 -4.17 39.54 -9.52
N ILE A 6 -4.65 38.56 -10.27
CA ILE A 6 -4.35 38.38 -11.71
C ILE A 6 -4.75 39.60 -12.56
N HIS A 7 -5.72 40.40 -12.12
CA HIS A 7 -6.15 41.61 -12.81
C HIS A 7 -5.08 42.70 -12.79
N GLU A 8 -4.33 42.82 -11.67
CA GLU A 8 -3.24 43.80 -11.55
C GLU A 8 -2.06 43.42 -12.46
N VAL A 9 -1.70 42.12 -12.51
CA VAL A 9 -0.69 41.59 -13.44
C VAL A 9 -1.09 41.88 -14.89
N ALA A 10 -2.34 41.59 -15.26
CA ALA A 10 -2.87 41.82 -16.59
C ALA A 10 -2.82 43.32 -16.97
N LYS A 11 -3.23 44.21 -16.05
CA LYS A 11 -3.20 45.65 -16.23
C LYS A 11 -1.78 46.18 -16.45
N MET A 12 -0.83 45.79 -15.60
CA MET A 12 0.57 46.21 -15.71
C MET A 12 1.26 45.66 -16.95
N ALA A 13 0.96 44.40 -17.32
CA ALA A 13 1.49 43.78 -18.53
C ALA A 13 0.81 44.26 -19.83
N GLY A 14 -0.26 45.03 -19.78
CA GLY A 14 -1.02 45.51 -20.92
C GLY A 14 -1.63 44.36 -21.77
N VAL A 15 -2.09 43.29 -21.08
CA VAL A 15 -2.64 42.08 -21.74
C VAL A 15 -3.94 41.63 -21.08
N SER A 16 -4.66 40.71 -21.68
CA SER A 16 -5.86 40.13 -21.09
C SER A 16 -5.50 39.15 -19.95
N ILE A 17 -6.43 38.94 -19.00
CA ILE A 17 -6.31 37.95 -17.95
C ILE A 17 -6.05 36.55 -18.54
N ALA A 18 -6.71 36.22 -19.65
CA ALA A 18 -6.50 34.98 -20.38
C ALA A 18 -5.05 34.83 -20.87
N THR A 19 -4.41 35.92 -21.29
CA THR A 19 -3.00 35.95 -21.70
C THR A 19 -2.08 35.72 -20.52
N VAL A 20 -2.36 36.33 -19.36
CA VAL A 20 -1.62 36.08 -18.13
C VAL A 20 -1.76 34.60 -17.71
N SER A 21 -2.96 34.06 -17.66
CA SER A 21 -3.21 32.64 -17.36
C SER A 21 -2.44 31.72 -18.28
N ARG A 22 -2.45 31.98 -19.59
CA ARG A 22 -1.67 31.20 -20.59
C ARG A 22 -0.16 31.27 -20.37
N ALA A 23 0.37 32.45 -19.91
CA ALA A 23 1.79 32.62 -19.61
C ALA A 23 2.24 31.70 -18.46
N PHE A 24 1.46 31.62 -17.39
CA PHE A 24 1.73 30.73 -16.27
C PHE A 24 1.55 29.24 -16.60
N ASN A 25 0.66 28.91 -17.53
CA ASN A 25 0.39 27.53 -17.95
C ASN A 25 1.31 27.05 -19.11
N ASN A 26 2.41 27.75 -19.38
CA ASN A 26 3.38 27.39 -20.43
C ASN A 26 2.76 27.17 -21.83
N SER A 27 1.65 27.84 -22.14
CA SER A 27 0.96 27.67 -23.41
C SER A 27 1.86 28.07 -24.60
N LYS A 28 1.97 27.21 -25.61
CA LYS A 28 2.70 27.46 -26.88
C LYS A 28 2.10 28.63 -27.68
N LEU A 29 0.92 29.12 -27.30
CA LEU A 29 0.20 30.21 -27.95
C LEU A 29 0.70 31.61 -27.54
N ILE A 30 1.70 31.73 -26.64
CA ILE A 30 2.26 33.00 -26.21
C ILE A 30 3.70 33.14 -26.68
N LYS A 31 4.02 34.33 -27.29
CA LYS A 31 5.37 34.68 -27.67
C LYS A 31 6.29 34.78 -26.44
N GLY A 32 7.53 34.30 -26.57
CA GLY A 32 8.50 34.25 -25.48
C GLY A 32 8.68 35.58 -24.72
N ASP A 33 8.83 36.69 -25.47
CA ASP A 33 9.01 38.02 -24.89
C ASP A 33 7.81 38.46 -24.04
N THR A 34 6.59 38.16 -24.51
CA THR A 34 5.36 38.46 -23.75
C THR A 34 5.28 37.64 -22.48
N LYS A 35 5.67 36.36 -22.54
CA LYS A 35 5.71 35.49 -21.38
C LYS A 35 6.71 35.99 -20.35
N SER A 36 7.95 36.28 -20.75
CA SER A 36 9.00 36.80 -19.87
C SER A 36 8.55 38.07 -19.13
N ARG A 37 7.96 39.03 -19.89
CA ARG A 37 7.42 40.28 -19.32
C ARG A 37 6.32 40.02 -18.28
N ILE A 38 5.40 39.11 -18.55
CA ILE A 38 4.31 38.77 -17.59
C ILE A 38 4.88 38.14 -16.32
N LEU A 39 5.84 37.21 -16.44
CA LEU A 39 6.46 36.56 -15.28
C LEU A 39 7.24 37.56 -14.43
N GLN A 40 7.98 38.47 -15.04
CA GLN A 40 8.70 39.54 -14.34
C GLN A 40 7.75 40.44 -13.55
N ILE A 41 6.66 40.92 -14.15
CA ILE A 41 5.65 41.75 -13.49
C ILE A 41 4.99 40.98 -12.35
N ALA A 42 4.73 39.70 -12.50
CA ALA A 42 4.16 38.87 -11.45
C ALA A 42 5.11 38.75 -10.25
N GLU A 43 6.41 38.59 -10.49
CA GLU A 43 7.45 38.56 -9.47
C GLU A 43 7.55 39.90 -8.74
N GLU A 44 7.59 41.03 -9.45
CA GLU A 44 7.58 42.38 -8.86
C GLU A 44 6.34 42.64 -7.98
N LEU A 45 5.20 42.05 -8.30
CA LEU A 45 3.96 42.16 -7.54
C LEU A 45 3.81 41.09 -6.43
N ASP A 46 4.77 40.19 -6.25
CA ASP A 46 4.64 39.00 -5.41
C ASP A 46 3.33 38.21 -5.70
N TYR A 47 2.95 38.18 -6.98
CA TYR A 47 1.77 37.45 -7.39
C TYR A 47 2.10 36.00 -7.70
N LYS A 48 1.45 35.09 -7.00
CA LYS A 48 1.46 33.64 -7.29
C LYS A 48 0.07 33.22 -7.76
N PRO A 49 -0.03 32.51 -8.89
CA PRO A 49 -1.32 31.98 -9.35
C PRO A 49 -1.96 31.14 -8.24
N SER A 50 -3.26 31.33 -8.05
CA SER A 50 -4.01 30.44 -7.16
C SER A 50 -4.05 29.02 -7.76
N PRO A 51 -3.65 27.96 -7.01
CA PRO A 51 -3.78 26.59 -7.48
C PRO A 51 -5.21 26.25 -7.91
N LEU A 52 -6.22 26.78 -7.20
CA LEU A 52 -7.64 26.61 -7.54
C LEU A 52 -8.00 27.25 -8.88
N ALA A 53 -7.48 28.49 -9.15
CA ALA A 53 -7.73 29.14 -10.43
C ALA A 53 -7.01 28.45 -11.60
N ARG A 54 -5.82 27.88 -11.35
CA ARG A 54 -5.09 27.05 -12.32
C ARG A 54 -5.87 25.77 -12.62
N GLY A 55 -6.33 25.07 -11.59
CA GLY A 55 -7.13 23.87 -11.74
C GLY A 55 -8.42 24.06 -12.54
N LEU A 56 -9.12 25.20 -12.36
CA LEU A 56 -10.29 25.57 -13.13
C LEU A 56 -9.97 25.75 -14.64
N SER A 57 -8.79 26.27 -14.96
CA SER A 57 -8.40 26.53 -16.36
C SER A 57 -7.82 25.28 -17.06
N THR A 58 -7.08 24.45 -16.34
CA THR A 58 -6.42 23.23 -16.85
C THR A 58 -7.27 21.98 -16.67
N LYS A 59 -8.31 22.03 -15.83
CA LYS A 59 -9.10 20.90 -15.33
C LYS A 59 -8.26 19.87 -14.56
N MET A 60 -7.04 20.26 -14.13
CA MET A 60 -6.12 19.43 -13.37
C MET A 60 -5.81 20.09 -12.02
N THR A 61 -5.74 19.28 -10.99
CA THR A 61 -5.47 19.74 -9.61
C THR A 61 -4.04 19.49 -9.18
N ASP A 62 -3.29 18.72 -9.96
CA ASP A 62 -1.98 18.16 -9.62
C ASP A 62 -1.98 17.39 -8.29
N THR A 63 -3.11 16.76 -7.98
CA THR A 63 -3.34 16.05 -6.72
C THR A 63 -3.88 14.65 -6.97
N ILE A 64 -3.32 13.67 -6.28
CA ILE A 64 -3.75 12.27 -6.29
C ILE A 64 -4.48 11.96 -4.99
N GLY A 65 -5.65 11.34 -5.07
CA GLY A 65 -6.35 10.80 -3.92
C GLY A 65 -5.80 9.42 -3.54
N VAL A 66 -5.54 9.19 -2.26
CA VAL A 66 -5.10 7.90 -1.74
C VAL A 66 -6.08 7.44 -0.68
N ILE A 67 -6.67 6.26 -0.87
CA ILE A 67 -7.63 5.66 0.06
C ILE A 67 -7.03 4.36 0.58
N ILE A 68 -6.84 4.28 1.89
CA ILE A 68 -6.29 3.10 2.58
C ILE A 68 -7.18 2.71 3.76
N PRO A 69 -7.17 1.44 4.19
CA PRO A 69 -7.98 0.98 5.32
C PRO A 69 -7.62 1.67 6.63
N ASP A 70 -6.34 1.87 6.88
CA ASP A 70 -5.79 2.47 8.10
C ASP A 70 -4.55 3.31 7.76
N ILE A 71 -4.25 4.30 8.60
CA ILE A 71 -3.01 5.10 8.54
C ILE A 71 -2.03 4.74 9.65
N SER A 72 -2.41 3.81 10.51
CA SER A 72 -1.56 3.30 11.58
C SER A 72 -0.83 2.03 11.14
N GLY A 73 0.36 1.86 11.66
CA GLY A 73 1.19 0.70 11.35
C GLY A 73 2.14 0.94 10.16
N GLU A 74 3.27 0.27 10.23
CA GLU A 74 4.41 0.46 9.33
C GLU A 74 4.06 0.09 7.89
N PHE A 75 3.33 -1.00 7.68
CA PHE A 75 2.87 -1.45 6.36
C PHE A 75 2.15 -0.34 5.57
N PHE A 76 1.22 0.38 6.20
CA PHE A 76 0.47 1.45 5.52
C PHE A 76 1.32 2.71 5.32
N THR A 77 2.20 3.03 6.29
CA THR A 77 3.10 4.18 6.16
C THR A 77 4.11 3.99 5.04
N ASP A 78 4.59 2.78 4.81
CA ASP A 78 5.52 2.46 3.72
C ASP A 78 4.83 2.53 2.35
N ILE A 79 3.56 2.10 2.25
CA ILE A 79 2.75 2.33 1.04
C ILE A 79 2.62 3.84 0.76
N ILE A 80 2.24 4.62 1.78
CA ILE A 80 2.09 6.07 1.63
C ILE A 80 3.43 6.70 1.23
N HIS A 81 4.54 6.27 1.83
CA HIS A 81 5.88 6.75 1.50
C HIS A 81 6.23 6.48 0.03
N GLY A 82 6.02 5.26 -0.45
CA GLY A 82 6.23 4.91 -1.86
C GLY A 82 5.38 5.74 -2.84
N ILE A 83 4.12 6.01 -2.45
CA ILE A 83 3.21 6.86 -3.22
C ILE A 83 3.71 8.33 -3.22
N ASP A 84 4.06 8.88 -2.07
CA ASP A 84 4.46 10.29 -1.90
C ASP A 84 5.77 10.58 -2.65
N GLU A 85 6.78 9.75 -2.48
CA GLU A 85 8.08 9.86 -3.17
C GLU A 85 7.90 9.86 -4.70
N GLU A 86 7.10 8.96 -5.22
CA GLU A 86 6.87 8.91 -6.68
C GLU A 86 6.01 10.09 -7.15
N ALA A 87 4.96 10.46 -6.42
CA ALA A 87 4.13 11.64 -6.72
C ALA A 87 4.96 12.93 -6.72
N TYR A 88 5.88 13.08 -5.75
CA TYR A 88 6.80 14.21 -5.67
C TYR A 88 7.70 14.34 -6.92
N ARG A 89 8.22 13.22 -7.45
CA ARG A 89 9.03 13.21 -8.68
C ARG A 89 8.27 13.75 -9.88
N TRP A 90 6.95 13.59 -9.89
CA TRP A 90 6.04 14.09 -10.92
C TRP A 90 5.37 15.42 -10.57
N ASN A 91 5.86 16.14 -9.54
CA ASN A 91 5.29 17.40 -9.03
C ASN A 91 3.79 17.29 -8.72
N LYS A 92 3.37 16.14 -8.16
CA LYS A 92 2.01 15.92 -7.69
C LYS A 92 1.97 15.94 -6.17
N PHE A 93 0.82 16.38 -5.63
CA PHE A 93 0.50 16.27 -4.22
C PHE A 93 -0.38 15.04 -3.97
N ILE A 94 -0.35 14.53 -2.74
CA ILE A 94 -1.28 13.48 -2.33
C ILE A 94 -2.25 13.99 -1.27
N ILE A 95 -3.47 13.48 -1.30
CA ILE A 95 -4.45 13.61 -0.21
C ILE A 95 -4.79 12.21 0.24
N VAL A 96 -4.42 11.88 1.48
CA VAL A 96 -4.68 10.57 2.07
C VAL A 96 -5.96 10.59 2.87
N ALA A 97 -6.81 9.60 2.66
CA ALA A 97 -7.99 9.34 3.46
C ALA A 97 -7.97 7.88 3.92
N SER A 98 -8.31 7.64 5.18
CA SER A 98 -8.51 6.30 5.70
C SER A 98 -10.00 5.97 5.82
N SER A 99 -10.35 4.72 5.58
CA SER A 99 -11.68 4.22 5.87
C SER A 99 -11.81 3.95 7.37
N HIS A 100 -12.85 4.50 7.99
CA HIS A 100 -13.19 4.23 9.37
C HIS A 100 -14.50 3.45 9.45
N SER A 101 -14.79 2.86 10.60
CA SER A 101 -16.03 2.09 10.83
C SER A 101 -17.33 2.82 10.48
N GLN A 102 -17.31 4.16 10.41
CA GLN A 102 -18.45 5.00 10.07
C GLN A 102 -18.39 5.57 8.63
N ARG A 103 -17.28 5.42 7.93
CA ARG A 103 -17.09 5.87 6.55
C ARG A 103 -16.30 4.80 5.81
N ASN A 104 -16.97 4.08 4.94
CA ASN A 104 -16.31 3.03 4.17
C ASN A 104 -15.47 3.61 3.01
N GLY A 105 -14.55 2.80 2.49
CA GLY A 105 -13.68 3.21 1.38
C GLY A 105 -14.47 3.61 0.13
N VAL A 106 -15.63 2.99 -0.11
CA VAL A 106 -16.53 3.25 -1.25
C VAL A 106 -17.07 4.67 -1.20
N GLU A 107 -17.59 5.12 -0.03
CA GLU A 107 -18.09 6.49 0.13
C GLU A 107 -16.96 7.52 -0.07
N THR A 108 -15.77 7.22 0.45
CA THR A 108 -14.60 8.08 0.28
C THR A 108 -14.18 8.15 -1.19
N LEU A 109 -14.24 7.02 -1.92
CA LEU A 109 -13.98 6.98 -3.35
C LEU A 109 -14.96 7.88 -4.11
N ILE A 110 -16.27 7.76 -3.84
CA ILE A 110 -17.30 8.59 -4.47
C ILE A 110 -17.05 10.08 -4.19
N ASP A 111 -16.73 10.43 -2.96
CA ASP A 111 -16.42 11.82 -2.56
C ASP A 111 -15.20 12.36 -3.33
N PHE A 112 -14.12 11.59 -3.46
CA PHE A 112 -12.94 12.01 -4.22
C PHE A 112 -13.27 12.18 -5.71
N MET A 113 -13.99 11.23 -6.28
CA MET A 113 -14.35 11.25 -7.70
C MET A 113 -15.26 12.45 -8.07
N SER A 114 -16.18 12.82 -7.18
CA SER A 114 -17.16 13.88 -7.41
C SER A 114 -16.67 15.28 -7.03
N SER A 115 -15.75 15.39 -6.09
CA SER A 115 -15.32 16.67 -5.51
C SER A 115 -14.49 17.56 -6.45
N GLY A 116 -13.90 16.98 -7.51
CA GLY A 116 -12.95 17.66 -8.38
C GLY A 116 -11.65 18.11 -7.68
N ARG A 117 -11.33 17.52 -6.52
CA ARG A 117 -10.12 17.84 -5.73
C ARG A 117 -8.91 17.05 -6.16
N VAL A 118 -9.10 15.92 -6.86
CA VAL A 118 -8.05 15.01 -7.29
C VAL A 118 -8.17 14.72 -8.78
N ASP A 119 -7.05 14.39 -9.41
CA ASP A 119 -6.98 14.04 -10.83
C ASP A 119 -7.21 12.54 -11.07
N GLY A 120 -6.97 11.74 -10.06
CA GLY A 120 -7.19 10.30 -10.02
C GLY A 120 -7.05 9.75 -8.60
N VAL A 121 -7.34 8.47 -8.42
CA VAL A 121 -7.36 7.83 -7.10
C VAL A 121 -6.56 6.53 -7.10
N ILE A 122 -5.76 6.32 -6.06
CA ILE A 122 -5.19 5.03 -5.70
C ILE A 122 -6.00 4.52 -4.50
N MET A 123 -6.56 3.32 -4.60
CA MET A 123 -7.38 2.75 -3.54
C MET A 123 -6.85 1.36 -3.15
N MET A 124 -6.54 1.19 -1.88
CA MET A 124 -6.33 -0.12 -1.30
C MET A 124 -7.67 -0.75 -0.96
N ALA A 125 -7.99 -1.87 -1.62
CA ALA A 125 -9.28 -2.54 -1.51
C ALA A 125 -9.09 -4.03 -1.16
N PRO A 126 -8.61 -4.36 0.06
CA PRO A 126 -8.37 -5.75 0.46
C PRO A 126 -9.68 -6.53 0.69
N GLN A 127 -10.81 -5.85 0.73
CA GLN A 127 -12.14 -6.42 0.81
C GLN A 127 -12.89 -6.14 -0.49
N ILE A 128 -13.64 -7.13 -0.97
CA ILE A 128 -14.47 -6.96 -2.18
C ILE A 128 -15.72 -6.19 -1.80
N HIS A 129 -15.80 -4.96 -2.26
CA HIS A 129 -17.07 -4.22 -2.28
C HIS A 129 -17.67 -4.33 -3.66
N LYS A 130 -18.81 -5.03 -3.79
CA LYS A 130 -19.53 -5.26 -5.07
C LYS A 130 -19.84 -3.98 -5.85
N GLU A 131 -19.84 -2.85 -5.20
CA GLU A 131 -20.15 -1.53 -5.76
C GLU A 131 -18.95 -0.85 -6.44
N VAL A 132 -17.71 -1.24 -6.06
CA VAL A 132 -16.47 -0.60 -6.57
C VAL A 132 -16.35 -0.71 -8.09
N PRO A 133 -16.59 -1.86 -8.75
CA PRO A 133 -16.52 -1.97 -10.20
C PRO A 133 -17.47 -0.99 -10.92
N GLU A 134 -18.72 -0.89 -10.46
CA GLU A 134 -19.69 0.05 -11.06
C GLU A 134 -19.27 1.51 -10.90
N ILE A 135 -18.67 1.87 -9.76
CA ILE A 135 -18.19 3.22 -9.49
C ILE A 135 -17.02 3.55 -10.41
N ILE A 136 -16.08 2.62 -10.56
CA ILE A 136 -14.93 2.78 -11.44
C ILE A 136 -15.39 2.94 -12.89
N ALA A 137 -16.27 2.06 -13.38
CA ALA A 137 -16.77 2.09 -14.74
C ALA A 137 -17.55 3.39 -15.09
N LYS A 138 -18.25 3.97 -14.11
CA LYS A 138 -18.98 5.23 -14.26
C LYS A 138 -18.11 6.47 -14.02
N SER A 139 -16.89 6.30 -13.57
CA SER A 139 -16.02 7.42 -13.20
C SER A 139 -15.41 8.11 -14.41
N LYS A 140 -15.31 9.45 -14.30
CA LYS A 140 -14.53 10.26 -15.24
C LYS A 140 -13.08 10.44 -14.82
N ARG A 141 -12.70 9.94 -13.66
CA ARG A 141 -11.34 10.01 -13.10
C ARG A 141 -10.79 8.59 -13.02
N PRO A 142 -9.54 8.38 -13.40
CA PRO A 142 -8.94 7.06 -13.31
C PRO A 142 -8.74 6.60 -11.86
N VAL A 143 -8.86 5.30 -11.67
CA VAL A 143 -8.63 4.61 -10.39
C VAL A 143 -7.62 3.49 -10.61
N VAL A 144 -6.65 3.39 -9.71
CA VAL A 144 -5.74 2.24 -9.60
C VAL A 144 -6.01 1.56 -8.28
N LEU A 145 -6.24 0.27 -8.31
CA LEU A 145 -6.42 -0.56 -7.12
C LEU A 145 -5.09 -1.16 -6.69
N ILE A 146 -4.86 -1.21 -5.39
CA ILE A 146 -3.74 -1.92 -4.79
C ILE A 146 -4.24 -2.96 -3.79
N ASN A 147 -3.60 -4.13 -3.75
CA ASN A 147 -3.99 -5.26 -2.92
C ASN A 147 -5.51 -5.48 -2.95
N SER A 148 -6.03 -5.70 -4.15
CA SER A 148 -7.43 -6.04 -4.38
C SER A 148 -7.53 -7.40 -5.06
N LEU A 149 -8.64 -8.09 -4.89
CA LEU A 149 -8.92 -9.29 -5.65
C LEU A 149 -9.02 -8.98 -7.14
N ASN A 150 -8.42 -9.86 -7.97
CA ASN A 150 -8.33 -9.75 -9.43
C ASN A 150 -9.69 -9.89 -10.17
N GLU A 151 -10.80 -9.73 -9.49
CA GLU A 151 -12.14 -9.95 -10.07
C GLU A 151 -12.73 -8.72 -10.77
N ILE A 152 -11.97 -7.61 -10.85
CA ILE A 152 -12.41 -6.41 -11.57
C ILE A 152 -11.74 -6.40 -12.93
N ASP A 153 -12.36 -7.06 -13.91
CA ASP A 153 -11.86 -7.21 -15.28
C ASP A 153 -11.61 -5.87 -16.01
N GLU A 154 -12.11 -4.76 -15.50
CA GLU A 154 -12.05 -3.44 -16.15
C GLU A 154 -11.22 -2.42 -15.33
N ALA A 155 -10.35 -2.87 -14.41
CA ALA A 155 -9.56 -1.99 -13.58
C ALA A 155 -8.06 -2.33 -13.62
N VAL A 156 -7.23 -1.30 -13.43
CA VAL A 156 -5.80 -1.50 -13.15
C VAL A 156 -5.64 -1.89 -11.69
N SER A 157 -5.02 -3.04 -11.43
CA SER A 157 -4.69 -3.46 -10.08
C SER A 157 -3.23 -3.93 -9.97
N ILE A 158 -2.60 -3.58 -8.85
CA ILE A 158 -1.26 -4.01 -8.51
C ILE A 158 -1.33 -4.63 -7.11
N SER A 159 -0.80 -5.84 -6.97
CA SER A 159 -0.86 -6.60 -5.72
C SER A 159 0.49 -7.25 -5.40
N ILE A 160 0.64 -7.69 -4.18
CA ILE A 160 1.78 -8.49 -3.71
C ILE A 160 1.44 -9.97 -3.95
N ASP A 161 2.42 -10.77 -4.38
CA ASP A 161 2.25 -12.21 -4.51
C ASP A 161 2.30 -12.91 -3.14
N ASN A 162 1.19 -12.76 -2.41
CA ASN A 162 1.02 -13.30 -1.06
C ASN A 162 1.08 -14.83 -1.04
N TYR A 163 0.54 -15.47 -2.09
CA TYR A 163 0.50 -16.92 -2.19
C TYR A 163 1.92 -17.51 -2.31
N GLN A 164 2.70 -17.07 -3.29
CA GLN A 164 4.05 -17.60 -3.50
C GLN A 164 5.00 -17.25 -2.34
N GLY A 165 4.86 -16.06 -1.76
CA GLY A 165 5.63 -15.68 -0.56
C GLY A 165 5.36 -16.63 0.61
N THR A 166 4.09 -17.01 0.81
CA THR A 166 3.73 -17.96 1.86
C THR A 166 4.22 -19.37 1.56
N VAL A 167 4.07 -19.84 0.30
CA VAL A 167 4.62 -21.13 -0.11
C VAL A 167 6.11 -21.20 0.22
N ALA A 168 6.90 -20.21 -0.17
CA ALA A 168 8.34 -20.17 0.10
C ALA A 168 8.65 -20.19 1.61
N ASN A 169 7.86 -19.49 2.42
CA ASN A 169 8.04 -19.45 3.88
C ASN A 169 7.74 -20.83 4.52
N ILE A 170 6.65 -21.46 4.13
CA ILE A 170 6.26 -22.77 4.68
C ILE A 170 7.22 -23.88 4.21
N GLU A 171 7.63 -23.86 2.92
CA GLU A 171 8.62 -24.81 2.41
C GLU A 171 9.95 -24.67 3.17
N HIS A 172 10.40 -23.43 3.46
CA HIS A 172 11.58 -23.19 4.28
C HIS A 172 11.47 -23.80 5.69
N LEU A 173 10.33 -23.66 6.36
CA LEU A 173 10.10 -24.32 7.66
C LEU A 173 10.12 -25.84 7.54
N MET A 174 9.54 -26.40 6.47
CA MET A 174 9.54 -27.84 6.21
C MET A 174 10.96 -28.37 5.89
N GLU A 175 11.80 -27.59 5.22
CA GLU A 175 13.23 -27.91 4.98
C GLU A 175 14.04 -28.01 6.29
N HIS A 176 13.64 -27.24 7.32
CA HIS A 176 14.17 -27.38 8.68
C HIS A 176 13.65 -28.63 9.42
N GLY A 177 12.76 -29.40 8.82
CA GLY A 177 12.18 -30.63 9.36
C GLY A 177 10.91 -30.40 10.16
N PHE A 178 10.40 -29.16 10.28
CA PHE A 178 9.14 -28.89 10.98
C PHE A 178 7.95 -29.46 10.21
N LYS A 179 7.12 -30.22 10.89
CA LYS A 179 5.86 -30.78 10.36
C LYS A 179 4.63 -30.24 11.08
N LYS A 180 4.82 -29.74 12.29
CA LYS A 180 3.77 -29.18 13.14
C LYS A 180 3.84 -27.67 13.10
N ILE A 181 3.43 -27.09 11.97
CA ILE A 181 3.48 -25.65 11.74
C ILE A 181 2.08 -25.07 11.92
N ALA A 182 1.90 -24.16 12.88
CA ALA A 182 0.65 -23.42 13.06
C ALA A 182 0.65 -22.16 12.23
N ILE A 183 -0.54 -21.67 11.90
CA ILE A 183 -0.75 -20.34 11.30
C ILE A 183 -1.62 -19.47 12.20
N ILE A 184 -1.23 -18.21 12.40
CA ILE A 184 -2.11 -17.13 12.87
C ILE A 184 -2.48 -16.31 11.66
N LYS A 185 -3.73 -16.47 11.19
CA LYS A 185 -4.24 -15.85 9.95
C LYS A 185 -4.47 -14.34 10.13
N GLY A 186 -4.65 -13.65 9.01
CA GLY A 186 -5.18 -12.30 9.01
C GLY A 186 -6.71 -12.24 9.11
N PRO A 187 -7.30 -11.04 8.93
CA PRO A 187 -8.74 -10.82 9.01
C PRO A 187 -9.51 -11.67 8.00
N LYS A 188 -10.74 -12.05 8.36
CA LYS A 188 -11.69 -12.64 7.41
C LYS A 188 -12.03 -11.62 6.31
N ASP A 189 -12.38 -12.12 5.14
CA ASP A 189 -12.77 -11.33 3.99
C ASP A 189 -11.67 -10.35 3.49
N ASN A 190 -10.40 -10.62 3.85
CA ASN A 190 -9.22 -9.89 3.38
C ASN A 190 -8.45 -10.75 2.37
N CYS A 191 -8.26 -10.25 1.15
CA CYS A 191 -7.64 -11.02 0.07
C CYS A 191 -6.19 -11.41 0.34
N ASP A 192 -5.41 -10.53 0.97
CA ASP A 192 -4.02 -10.82 1.32
C ASP A 192 -3.95 -11.97 2.33
N ALA A 193 -4.83 -11.92 3.36
CA ALA A 193 -4.94 -12.95 4.36
C ALA A 193 -5.37 -14.30 3.77
N GLU A 194 -6.32 -14.29 2.84
CA GLU A 194 -6.80 -15.50 2.17
C GLU A 194 -5.72 -16.10 1.27
N GLU A 195 -5.03 -15.31 0.45
CA GLU A 195 -3.92 -15.82 -0.38
C GLU A 195 -2.80 -16.42 0.49
N ARG A 196 -2.45 -15.78 1.63
CA ARG A 196 -1.46 -16.32 2.59
C ARG A 196 -1.94 -17.64 3.19
N TYR A 197 -3.22 -17.73 3.55
CA TYR A 197 -3.77 -19.00 4.05
C TYR A 197 -3.82 -20.09 2.99
N LEU A 198 -4.18 -19.77 1.76
CA LEU A 198 -4.16 -20.71 0.64
C LEU A 198 -2.73 -21.25 0.39
N GLY A 199 -1.72 -20.38 0.36
CA GLY A 199 -0.32 -20.78 0.23
C GLY A 199 0.12 -21.75 1.33
N TYR A 200 -0.27 -21.47 2.58
CA TYR A 200 -0.02 -22.37 3.71
C TYR A 200 -0.71 -23.73 3.53
N ARG A 201 -2.02 -23.76 3.25
CA ARG A 201 -2.81 -24.97 3.08
C ARG A 201 -2.29 -25.85 1.94
N ASP A 202 -2.09 -25.25 0.78
CA ASP A 202 -1.72 -25.96 -0.43
C ASP A 202 -0.29 -26.52 -0.35
N THR A 203 0.60 -25.85 0.42
CA THR A 203 1.94 -26.39 0.71
C THR A 203 1.86 -27.66 1.55
N PHE A 204 1.00 -27.70 2.58
CA PHE A 204 0.77 -28.91 3.37
C PHE A 204 0.21 -30.06 2.50
N GLU A 205 -0.78 -29.76 1.66
CA GLU A 205 -1.37 -30.74 0.74
C GLU A 205 -0.33 -31.29 -0.22
N LYS A 206 0.50 -30.44 -0.82
CA LYS A 206 1.59 -30.82 -1.72
C LYS A 206 2.59 -31.78 -1.06
N HIS A 207 2.86 -31.61 0.22
CA HIS A 207 3.77 -32.47 0.99
C HIS A 207 3.07 -33.68 1.63
N GLY A 208 1.78 -33.87 1.41
CA GLY A 208 1.00 -34.97 1.97
C GLY A 208 0.89 -34.94 3.50
N ILE A 209 0.97 -33.77 4.11
CA ILE A 209 0.85 -33.53 5.55
C ILE A 209 -0.58 -33.10 5.86
N GLU A 210 -1.25 -33.81 6.75
CA GLU A 210 -2.60 -33.45 7.19
C GLU A 210 -2.57 -32.20 8.07
N LEU A 211 -3.43 -31.24 7.74
CA LEU A 211 -3.58 -30.01 8.53
C LEU A 211 -4.33 -30.30 9.85
N ASN A 212 -3.71 -29.96 10.96
CA ASN A 212 -4.42 -29.95 12.24
C ASN A 212 -5.25 -28.66 12.36
N PRO A 213 -6.60 -28.72 12.40
CA PRO A 213 -7.44 -27.54 12.44
C PRO A 213 -7.24 -26.72 13.74
N ASN A 214 -6.70 -27.30 14.81
CA ASN A 214 -6.40 -26.60 16.05
C ASN A 214 -5.17 -25.65 15.90
N TRP A 215 -4.34 -25.86 14.89
CA TRP A 215 -3.18 -25.00 14.59
C TRP A 215 -3.52 -23.84 13.64
N VAL A 216 -4.76 -23.75 13.18
CA VAL A 216 -5.26 -22.63 12.41
C VAL A 216 -5.98 -21.67 13.35
N VAL A 217 -5.39 -20.51 13.59
CA VAL A 217 -5.91 -19.50 14.51
C VAL A 217 -6.30 -18.25 13.73
N ASP A 218 -7.50 -17.74 13.95
CA ASP A 218 -7.94 -16.47 13.36
C ASP A 218 -7.21 -15.30 14.03
N GLY A 219 -6.79 -14.32 13.23
CA GLY A 219 -6.16 -13.08 13.64
C GLY A 219 -6.72 -11.89 12.87
N ASP A 220 -6.09 -10.73 13.03
CA ASP A 220 -6.56 -9.46 12.48
C ASP A 220 -5.42 -8.51 12.06
N PHE A 221 -4.21 -9.05 11.87
CA PHE A 221 -2.98 -8.33 11.57
C PHE A 221 -2.46 -7.42 12.70
N THR A 222 -3.02 -7.50 13.91
CA THR A 222 -2.54 -6.71 15.05
C THR A 222 -1.59 -7.50 15.95
N VAL A 223 -0.72 -6.80 16.69
CA VAL A 223 0.13 -7.38 17.74
C VAL A 223 -0.71 -8.16 18.76
N ARG A 224 -1.89 -7.61 19.12
CA ARG A 224 -2.81 -8.23 20.07
C ARG A 224 -3.30 -9.59 19.61
N ALA A 225 -3.70 -9.71 18.34
CA ALA A 225 -4.14 -11.00 17.78
C ALA A 225 -3.00 -12.03 17.77
N GLY A 226 -1.78 -11.61 17.44
CA GLY A 226 -0.59 -12.46 17.53
C GLY A 226 -0.34 -12.98 18.93
N TYR A 227 -0.42 -12.10 19.95
CA TYR A 227 -0.27 -12.48 21.36
C TYR A 227 -1.31 -13.51 21.80
N TYR A 228 -2.60 -13.24 21.58
CA TYR A 228 -3.64 -14.16 21.98
C TYR A 228 -3.66 -15.46 21.17
N GLY A 229 -3.31 -15.39 19.87
CA GLY A 229 -3.11 -16.55 19.02
C GLY A 229 -2.02 -17.48 19.57
N PHE A 230 -0.87 -16.91 19.93
CA PHE A 230 0.20 -17.65 20.59
C PHE A 230 -0.25 -18.28 21.91
N MET A 231 -0.86 -17.47 22.80
CA MET A 231 -1.34 -17.98 24.11
C MET A 231 -2.29 -19.16 23.92
N ARG A 232 -3.21 -19.09 22.94
CA ARG A 232 -4.12 -20.21 22.60
C ARG A 232 -3.34 -21.44 22.13
N LEU A 233 -2.39 -21.30 21.22
CA LEU A 233 -1.59 -22.42 20.72
C LEU A 233 -0.82 -23.11 21.84
N MET A 234 -0.31 -22.35 22.82
CA MET A 234 0.42 -22.90 23.95
C MET A 234 -0.45 -23.66 24.96
N THR A 235 -1.79 -23.53 24.92
CA THR A 235 -2.71 -24.32 25.74
C THR A 235 -3.07 -25.68 25.14
N LEU A 236 -2.73 -25.93 23.87
CA LEU A 236 -3.04 -27.20 23.22
C LEU A 236 -2.24 -28.35 23.84
N ALA A 237 -2.86 -29.53 23.88
CA ALA A 237 -2.19 -30.77 24.32
C ALA A 237 -1.04 -31.10 23.35
N GLU A 238 -1.26 -30.97 22.07
CA GLU A 238 -0.24 -31.09 21.04
C GLU A 238 0.12 -29.69 20.50
N LYS A 239 1.27 -29.19 20.92
CA LYS A 239 1.78 -27.88 20.53
C LYS A 239 2.43 -27.93 19.16
N PRO A 240 2.37 -26.82 18.37
CA PRO A 240 3.15 -26.71 17.16
C PRO A 240 4.66 -26.59 17.45
N GLU A 241 5.47 -26.94 16.48
CA GLU A 241 6.94 -26.78 16.49
C GLU A 241 7.35 -25.42 15.90
N ALA A 242 6.51 -24.87 15.01
CA ALA A 242 6.70 -23.57 14.39
C ALA A 242 5.37 -22.82 14.27
N ILE A 243 5.45 -21.51 14.23
CA ILE A 243 4.32 -20.60 13.99
C ILE A 243 4.65 -19.70 12.81
N PHE A 244 3.82 -19.75 11.77
CA PHE A 244 3.74 -18.72 10.76
C PHE A 244 2.70 -17.68 11.19
N ALA A 245 3.13 -16.51 11.57
CA ALA A 245 2.26 -15.34 11.72
C ALA A 245 2.05 -14.71 10.34
N ALA A 246 0.80 -14.57 9.91
CA ALA A 246 0.49 -14.10 8.57
C ALA A 246 0.87 -12.62 8.32
N ASN A 247 1.41 -11.91 9.32
CA ASN A 247 2.18 -10.69 9.15
C ASN A 247 3.14 -10.46 10.33
N ASP A 248 4.08 -9.54 10.17
CA ASP A 248 5.11 -9.25 11.17
C ASP A 248 4.55 -8.61 12.45
N MET A 249 3.47 -7.84 12.36
CA MET A 249 2.82 -7.27 13.55
C MET A 249 2.27 -8.37 14.46
N MET A 250 1.69 -9.43 13.88
CA MET A 250 1.27 -10.59 14.69
C MET A 250 2.49 -11.39 15.18
N ALA A 251 3.57 -11.47 14.40
CA ALA A 251 4.81 -12.09 14.87
C ALA A 251 5.36 -11.35 16.11
N LEU A 252 5.33 -10.02 16.14
CA LEU A 252 5.65 -9.23 17.34
C LEU A 252 4.82 -9.69 18.57
N GLY A 253 3.52 -9.91 18.34
CA GLY A 253 2.63 -10.43 19.40
C GLY A 253 3.02 -11.84 19.90
N VAL A 254 3.47 -12.70 18.97
CA VAL A 254 4.01 -14.03 19.31
C VAL A 254 5.25 -13.89 20.21
N TYR A 255 6.20 -12.98 19.87
CA TYR A 255 7.38 -12.72 20.70
C TYR A 255 7.03 -12.22 22.09
N GLU A 256 6.05 -11.31 22.22
CA GLU A 256 5.57 -10.85 23.51
C GLU A 256 4.95 -12.00 24.34
N GLY A 257 4.15 -12.85 23.71
CA GLY A 257 3.58 -14.04 24.37
C GLY A 257 4.65 -15.04 24.78
N ALA A 258 5.64 -15.29 23.93
CA ALA A 258 6.77 -16.18 24.21
C ALA A 258 7.58 -15.69 25.41
N LYS A 259 7.84 -14.38 25.50
CA LYS A 259 8.50 -13.75 26.65
C LYS A 259 7.72 -13.95 27.95
N VAL A 260 6.39 -13.79 27.93
CA VAL A 260 5.52 -13.98 29.11
C VAL A 260 5.57 -15.43 29.58
N LEU A 261 5.49 -16.41 28.68
CA LEU A 261 5.53 -17.83 29.00
C LEU A 261 6.94 -18.40 29.15
N LYS A 262 7.99 -17.57 28.95
CA LYS A 262 9.41 -17.98 28.96
C LYS A 262 9.72 -19.09 27.93
N VAL A 263 9.02 -19.07 26.81
CA VAL A 263 9.27 -19.93 25.65
C VAL A 263 10.38 -19.29 24.80
N ARG A 264 11.40 -20.04 24.45
CA ARG A 264 12.55 -19.54 23.70
C ARG A 264 12.28 -19.67 22.20
N ILE A 265 12.63 -18.64 21.49
CA ILE A 265 12.63 -18.60 20.02
C ILE A 265 14.10 -18.58 19.57
N PRO A 266 14.55 -19.51 18.71
CA PRO A 266 13.79 -20.59 18.05
C PRO A 266 13.79 -21.94 18.83
N GLU A 267 14.50 -22.07 19.98
CA GLU A 267 14.84 -23.36 20.58
C GLU A 267 13.63 -24.18 21.03
N ASP A 268 12.56 -23.52 21.50
CA ASP A 268 11.34 -24.20 21.93
C ASP A 268 10.23 -24.08 20.87
N ILE A 269 10.27 -23.04 20.04
CA ILE A 269 9.34 -22.82 18.94
C ILE A 269 9.95 -21.90 17.88
N ALA A 270 9.90 -22.30 16.61
CA ALA A 270 10.28 -21.44 15.51
C ALA A 270 9.16 -20.44 15.18
N VAL A 271 9.51 -19.25 14.73
CA VAL A 271 8.53 -18.20 14.35
C VAL A 271 8.95 -17.58 13.03
N THR A 272 7.97 -17.45 12.12
CA THR A 272 8.17 -16.69 10.88
C THR A 272 7.03 -15.70 10.68
N GLY A 273 7.27 -14.68 9.85
CA GLY A 273 6.34 -13.60 9.56
C GLY A 273 6.14 -13.35 8.08
N PHE A 274 5.53 -12.21 7.77
CA PHE A 274 5.30 -11.68 6.43
C PHE A 274 5.30 -10.16 6.50
N ASP A 275 5.79 -9.46 5.51
CA ASP A 275 5.88 -8.04 5.19
C ASP A 275 7.33 -7.52 5.20
N ASP A 276 8.23 -7.99 6.09
CA ASP A 276 9.60 -7.48 6.36
C ASP A 276 9.60 -6.01 6.83
N ILE A 277 8.68 -5.66 7.73
CA ILE A 277 8.64 -4.33 8.34
C ILE A 277 9.91 -4.05 9.16
N TYR A 278 10.26 -2.77 9.33
CA TYR A 278 11.48 -2.39 10.06
C TYR A 278 11.54 -2.96 11.49
N LEU A 279 10.39 -2.99 12.20
CA LEU A 279 10.32 -3.55 13.55
C LEU A 279 10.71 -5.03 13.61
N SER A 280 10.47 -5.81 12.57
CA SER A 280 10.85 -7.25 12.52
C SER A 280 12.36 -7.45 12.60
N ARG A 281 13.13 -6.48 12.11
CA ARG A 281 14.60 -6.48 12.11
C ARG A 281 15.20 -6.23 13.48
N LEU A 282 14.44 -5.60 14.38
CA LEU A 282 14.84 -5.27 15.76
C LEU A 282 14.59 -6.39 16.76
N LEU A 283 13.86 -7.43 16.36
CA LEU A 283 13.58 -8.58 17.21
C LEU A 283 14.86 -9.39 17.50
N THR A 284 14.86 -10.04 18.66
CA THR A 284 15.96 -10.93 19.08
C THR A 284 15.40 -12.28 19.51
N PRO A 285 15.67 -13.35 18.72
CA PRO A 285 16.42 -13.36 17.46
C PRO A 285 15.67 -12.57 16.35
N ARG A 286 16.40 -12.09 15.31
CA ARG A 286 15.79 -11.41 14.17
C ARG A 286 14.74 -12.32 13.52
N LEU A 287 13.61 -11.77 13.16
CA LEU A 287 12.51 -12.51 12.53
C LEU A 287 12.91 -12.99 11.12
N THR A 288 12.65 -14.26 10.81
CA THR A 288 12.56 -14.76 9.45
C THR A 288 11.21 -14.37 8.89
N THR A 289 11.18 -13.67 7.78
CA THR A 289 9.93 -13.11 7.24
C THR A 289 9.95 -13.05 5.72
N VAL A 290 8.80 -12.91 5.11
CA VAL A 290 8.68 -12.67 3.67
C VAL A 290 8.75 -11.17 3.42
N HIS A 291 9.74 -10.74 2.62
CA HIS A 291 9.81 -9.37 2.13
C HIS A 291 8.72 -9.13 1.10
N ALA A 292 7.83 -8.21 1.39
CA ALA A 292 6.84 -7.66 0.49
C ALA A 292 7.35 -6.31 -0.05
N PRO A 293 7.37 -6.05 -1.36
CA PRO A 293 7.88 -4.80 -1.94
C PRO A 293 6.84 -3.67 -1.80
N ILE A 294 6.59 -3.25 -0.55
CA ILE A 294 5.48 -2.37 -0.17
C ILE A 294 5.64 -0.97 -0.76
N GLU A 295 6.83 -0.38 -0.69
CA GLU A 295 7.10 0.94 -1.29
C GLU A 295 7.01 0.89 -2.83
N GLU A 296 7.47 -0.20 -3.44
CA GLU A 296 7.37 -0.40 -4.89
C GLU A 296 5.90 -0.50 -5.33
N LEU A 297 5.04 -1.15 -4.54
CA LEU A 297 3.61 -1.22 -4.76
C LEU A 297 3.02 0.20 -4.89
N GLY A 298 3.33 1.08 -3.92
CA GLY A 298 2.91 2.48 -3.93
C GLY A 298 3.43 3.26 -5.14
N SER A 299 4.74 3.14 -5.43
CA SER A 299 5.39 3.82 -6.55
C SER A 299 4.81 3.42 -7.90
N LYS A 300 4.60 2.12 -8.12
CA LYS A 300 3.99 1.60 -9.36
C LYS A 300 2.56 2.07 -9.53
N ALA A 301 1.78 2.11 -8.45
CA ALA A 301 0.41 2.61 -8.50
C ALA A 301 0.36 4.07 -9.00
N VAL A 302 1.27 4.94 -8.54
CA VAL A 302 1.37 6.32 -9.03
C VAL A 302 1.71 6.35 -10.52
N ARG A 303 2.73 5.60 -10.96
CA ARG A 303 3.15 5.58 -12.38
C ARG A 303 2.01 5.15 -13.31
N TYR A 304 1.26 4.12 -12.92
CA TYR A 304 0.10 3.68 -13.70
C TYR A 304 -1.02 4.71 -13.70
N LEU A 305 -1.31 5.30 -12.54
CA LEU A 305 -2.33 6.33 -12.44
C LEU A 305 -2.01 7.53 -13.34
N LEU A 306 -0.74 7.95 -13.40
CA LEU A 306 -0.31 9.05 -14.26
C LEU A 306 -0.48 8.71 -15.74
N LYS A 307 -0.12 7.50 -16.18
CA LYS A 307 -0.37 7.04 -17.56
C LYS A 307 -1.85 7.07 -17.94
N LEU A 308 -2.73 6.69 -17.00
CA LEU A 308 -4.18 6.78 -17.19
C LEU A 308 -4.66 8.23 -17.28
N ILE A 309 -4.12 9.12 -16.44
CA ILE A 309 -4.46 10.55 -16.44
C ILE A 309 -4.00 11.22 -17.75
N GLU A 310 -2.84 10.84 -18.28
CA GLU A 310 -2.27 11.37 -19.52
C GLU A 310 -2.88 10.74 -20.78
N GLY A 311 -3.71 9.70 -20.62
CA GLY A 311 -4.35 8.99 -21.73
C GLY A 311 -3.41 8.09 -22.54
N GLU A 312 -2.26 7.71 -21.96
CA GLU A 312 -1.31 6.79 -22.58
C GLU A 312 -1.79 5.34 -22.55
N VAL A 313 -2.66 5.01 -21.58
CA VAL A 313 -3.28 3.71 -21.39
C VAL A 313 -4.79 3.90 -21.35
N ASN A 314 -5.53 3.01 -22.00
CA ASN A 314 -6.98 3.02 -21.94
C ASN A 314 -7.44 2.49 -20.58
N PRO A 315 -8.31 3.22 -19.84
CA PRO A 315 -8.83 2.76 -18.56
C PRO A 315 -9.58 1.43 -18.61
N LEU A 316 -10.06 1.04 -19.78
CA LEU A 316 -10.79 -0.23 -19.99
C LEU A 316 -9.85 -1.42 -20.30
N ASP A 317 -8.56 -1.18 -20.49
CA ASP A 317 -7.60 -2.26 -20.66
C ASP A 317 -7.21 -2.75 -19.25
N ALA A 318 -7.76 -3.89 -18.87
CA ALA A 318 -7.43 -4.55 -17.61
C ALA A 318 -5.92 -4.76 -17.52
N TYR A 319 -5.34 -4.34 -16.43
CA TYR A 319 -3.94 -4.61 -16.12
C TYR A 319 -3.81 -5.08 -14.68
N HIS A 320 -3.30 -6.29 -14.53
CA HIS A 320 -3.08 -6.91 -13.23
C HIS A 320 -1.61 -7.28 -13.09
N GLU A 321 -0.94 -6.69 -12.11
CA GLU A 321 0.46 -7.01 -11.80
C GLU A 321 0.56 -7.57 -10.40
N LYS A 322 1.24 -8.72 -10.25
CA LYS A 322 1.65 -9.24 -8.96
C LYS A 322 3.14 -9.00 -8.76
N LEU A 323 3.49 -8.30 -7.68
CA LEU A 323 4.87 -8.05 -7.29
C LEU A 323 5.45 -9.26 -6.58
N SER A 324 6.60 -9.71 -7.03
CA SER A 324 7.29 -10.86 -6.44
C SER A 324 7.77 -10.56 -5.03
N THR A 325 7.67 -11.56 -4.18
CA THR A 325 8.15 -11.55 -2.79
C THR A 325 9.46 -12.31 -2.66
N GLY A 326 10.15 -12.13 -1.53
CA GLY A 326 11.39 -12.84 -1.24
C GLY A 326 11.47 -13.22 0.24
N LEU A 327 12.07 -14.37 0.55
CA LEU A 327 12.27 -14.78 1.94
C LEU A 327 13.53 -14.12 2.53
N ILE A 328 13.39 -13.44 3.66
CA ILE A 328 14.46 -12.87 4.45
C ILE A 328 14.73 -13.79 5.65
N ILE A 329 15.90 -14.37 5.68
CA ILE A 329 16.30 -15.29 6.75
C ILE A 329 16.78 -14.49 7.95
N GLY A 330 16.12 -14.69 9.07
CA GLY A 330 16.56 -14.27 10.40
C GLY A 330 17.00 -15.48 11.23
N GLY A 331 17.09 -15.29 12.55
CA GLY A 331 17.41 -16.37 13.49
C GLY A 331 16.20 -17.09 14.06
N SER A 332 14.99 -16.58 13.85
CA SER A 332 13.77 -17.06 14.49
C SER A 332 13.25 -18.40 13.98
N CYS A 333 13.70 -18.84 12.82
CA CYS A 333 13.40 -20.19 12.29
C CYS A 333 14.42 -21.25 12.66
N GLY A 334 15.51 -20.88 13.36
CA GLY A 334 16.61 -21.78 13.72
C GLY A 334 17.80 -21.72 12.75
N CYS A 335 17.78 -20.88 11.73
CA CYS A 335 18.95 -20.67 10.87
C CYS A 335 20.09 -20.00 11.65
N THR A 336 21.31 -20.51 11.44
CA THR A 336 22.55 -19.96 12.06
C THR A 336 23.15 -18.78 11.27
N THR A 337 22.80 -18.68 9.99
CA THR A 337 23.26 -17.61 9.09
C THR A 337 22.06 -16.77 8.69
N ALA A 338 21.98 -15.55 9.21
CA ALA A 338 20.97 -14.58 8.79
C ALA A 338 21.35 -13.97 7.42
N SER A 339 20.33 -13.66 6.61
CA SER A 339 20.53 -12.86 5.40
C SER A 339 21.17 -11.51 5.78
N PRO A 340 22.15 -11.00 5.01
CA PRO A 340 22.67 -9.67 5.25
C PRO A 340 21.51 -8.68 5.19
N SER A 341 21.35 -7.87 6.25
CA SER A 341 20.36 -6.79 6.26
C SER A 341 20.86 -5.71 5.30
N PRO A 342 20.12 -5.32 4.28
CA PRO A 342 20.31 -4.01 3.71
C PRO A 342 19.94 -3.02 4.82
N LEU A 343 20.96 -2.45 5.48
CA LEU A 343 20.75 -1.50 6.58
C LEU A 343 20.29 -0.13 6.09
N PHE A 344 20.22 0.10 4.77
CA PHE A 344 19.73 1.35 4.15
C PHE A 344 19.30 1.08 2.69
#